data_b0292812c24f46920e2f676679b4ab08
#
_entry.id   b0292812c24f46920e2f676679b4ab08
#
_cell.length_a   1.000
_cell.length_b   1.000
_cell.length_c   1.000
_cell.angle_alpha   90.00
_cell.angle_beta   90.00
_cell.angle_gamma   90.00
#
_symmetry.space_group_name_H-M   'P 1'
#
loop_
_entity.id
_entity.type
_entity.pdbx_description
1 polymer ?
#
loop_
_entity_poly.entity_id
_entity_poly.type
_entity_poly.pdbx_seq_one_letter_code
_entity_poly.pdbx_strand_id
1 'polypeptide(L)'
;MAINVLYLTHTDIHSDSRILKEMQCIANMGDKYKVSGIGVIQEEGASRADNLERLDVHSIILRTRRWRFLPRVLRHSCSLVELTVKMFYKAVKLKPSVVHCNDTLVLPLGVMIKLFLGTKLIYDAHELESNRNGLTKMLGKMTLFTEKILWRFVDALIVVSPSIQKWYTQNIGEKVSEIILNSPVLEQNASTIDGSYLREYFSIPNGSKIFLYIGILGRGRGIELINEVFTKGDVSSHLVFLGFGELKESLIELSNKHFNIHVHDAVPHEEVVSVAKSADVGLCLIQNVSLSDYYCLPNKLFEYCFSEIPVLASNFPDISTVVNQYSLGKCCELDSDSIYHAIKAFEEMDTLPKIDANALYELSWEAQEKKLVKLYEQLI
;
A
#
# COMPACT_ATOMS: atom_id res chain seq x y z
N MET A 1 8.07 24.97 22.66
CA MET A 1 6.59 24.83 22.54
C MET A 1 6.28 23.44 22.03
N ALA A 2 5.15 22.84 22.43
CA ALA A 2 4.74 21.56 21.88
C ALA A 2 4.28 21.72 20.42
N ILE A 3 4.66 20.79 19.56
CA ILE A 3 4.26 20.72 18.14
C ILE A 3 3.18 19.66 18.04
N ASN A 4 1.94 20.10 17.82
CA ASN A 4 0.82 19.19 17.69
C ASN A 4 0.68 18.77 16.21
N VAL A 5 0.82 17.50 15.91
CA VAL A 5 0.67 16.92 14.57
C VAL A 5 -0.64 16.16 14.50
N LEU A 6 -1.45 16.45 13.50
CA LEU A 6 -2.77 15.81 13.30
C LEU A 6 -2.80 15.08 11.97
N TYR A 7 -2.95 13.75 12.02
CA TYR A 7 -3.22 12.90 10.87
C TYR A 7 -4.73 12.80 10.62
N LEU A 8 -5.13 12.98 9.38
CA LEU A 8 -6.52 12.86 8.94
C LEU A 8 -6.64 11.79 7.86
N THR A 9 -7.58 10.88 8.03
CA THR A 9 -7.94 9.90 6.99
C THR A 9 -9.44 9.63 6.98
N HIS A 10 -9.96 9.23 5.84
CA HIS A 10 -11.35 8.79 5.69
C HIS A 10 -11.55 7.29 5.93
N THR A 11 -10.46 6.56 6.21
CA THR A 11 -10.40 5.14 6.53
C THR A 11 -10.25 4.91 8.04
N ASP A 12 -10.18 3.65 8.45
CA ASP A 12 -9.88 3.28 9.83
C ASP A 12 -8.37 3.32 10.07
N ILE A 13 -7.92 4.25 10.91
CA ILE A 13 -6.51 4.39 11.28
C ILE A 13 -5.96 3.11 11.91
N HIS A 14 -6.75 2.42 12.74
CA HIS A 14 -6.29 1.22 13.45
C HIS A 14 -5.93 0.06 12.51
N SER A 15 -6.44 0.06 11.29
CA SER A 15 -6.15 -0.94 10.25
C SER A 15 -5.15 -0.46 9.19
N ASP A 16 -4.70 0.80 9.25
CA ASP A 16 -3.79 1.38 8.28
C ASP A 16 -2.35 1.38 8.80
N SER A 17 -1.59 0.35 8.45
CA SER A 17 -0.21 0.16 8.91
C SER A 17 0.72 1.30 8.48
N ARG A 18 0.50 1.92 7.32
CA ARG A 18 1.31 3.05 6.84
C ARG A 18 1.12 4.27 7.74
N ILE A 19 -0.13 4.67 7.95
CA ILE A 19 -0.46 5.84 8.79
C ILE A 19 0.06 5.64 10.21
N LEU A 20 -0.11 4.43 10.78
CA LEU A 20 0.39 4.12 12.12
C LEU A 20 1.91 4.22 12.21
N LYS A 21 2.64 3.69 11.23
CA LYS A 21 4.11 3.79 11.17
C LYS A 21 4.56 5.24 11.07
N GLU A 22 3.93 6.04 10.22
CA GLU A 22 4.24 7.47 10.09
C GLU A 22 3.97 8.25 11.38
N MET A 23 2.81 8.02 12.00
CA MET A 23 2.47 8.64 13.29
C MET A 23 3.48 8.28 14.37
N GLN A 24 3.88 7.00 14.46
CA GLN A 24 4.86 6.53 15.43
C GLN A 24 6.25 7.14 15.18
N CYS A 25 6.68 7.22 13.92
CA CYS A 25 7.92 7.89 13.53
C CYS A 25 7.97 9.34 14.06
N ILE A 26 6.92 10.11 13.84
CA ILE A 26 6.88 11.52 14.29
C ILE A 26 6.79 11.60 15.82
N ALA A 27 6.06 10.71 16.48
CA ALA A 27 6.01 10.68 17.95
C ALA A 27 7.39 10.36 18.57
N ASN A 28 8.19 9.56 17.87
CA ASN A 28 9.55 9.19 18.29
C ASN A 28 10.60 10.31 18.07
N MET A 29 10.27 11.39 17.32
CA MET A 29 11.18 12.54 17.17
C MET A 29 11.45 13.30 18.49
N GLY A 30 10.70 13.01 19.55
CA GLY A 30 10.90 13.53 20.90
C GLY A 30 9.63 14.11 21.53
N ASP A 31 9.68 14.36 22.84
CA ASP A 31 8.52 14.74 23.67
C ASP A 31 7.87 16.08 23.28
N LYS A 32 8.53 16.87 22.45
CA LYS A 32 7.94 18.10 21.88
C LYS A 32 6.85 17.80 20.84
N TYR A 33 6.84 16.61 20.22
CA TYR A 33 5.83 16.21 19.25
C TYR A 33 4.70 15.47 19.93
N LYS A 34 3.49 16.01 19.77
CA LYS A 34 2.24 15.35 20.19
C LYS A 34 1.48 14.93 18.95
N VAL A 35 1.35 13.65 18.74
CA VAL A 35 0.75 13.09 17.51
C VAL A 35 -0.65 12.59 17.81
N SER A 36 -1.61 13.10 17.07
CA SER A 36 -3.01 12.66 17.10
C SER A 36 -3.46 12.21 15.72
N GLY A 37 -4.37 11.26 15.66
CA GLY A 37 -5.00 10.81 14.42
C GLY A 37 -6.52 10.86 14.50
N ILE A 38 -7.20 11.23 13.42
CA ILE A 38 -8.65 11.14 13.30
C ILE A 38 -8.99 10.32 12.06
N GLY A 39 -9.65 9.18 12.26
CA GLY A 39 -10.14 8.29 11.21
C GLY A 39 -11.60 7.91 11.39
N VAL A 40 -12.10 7.02 10.54
CA VAL A 40 -13.48 6.56 10.52
C VAL A 40 -13.54 5.08 10.84
N ILE A 41 -14.24 4.70 11.90
CA ILE A 41 -14.50 3.29 12.17
C ILE A 41 -15.67 2.78 11.31
N GLN A 42 -15.49 1.62 10.70
CA GLN A 42 -16.53 1.03 9.83
C GLN A 42 -17.51 0.17 10.61
N GLU A 43 -17.05 -0.55 11.63
CA GLU A 43 -17.87 -1.43 12.48
C GLU A 43 -17.54 -1.22 13.96
N GLU A 44 -18.57 -1.27 14.83
CA GLU A 44 -18.40 -1.30 16.28
C GLU A 44 -17.86 -2.69 16.67
N GLY A 45 -16.61 -2.79 17.09
CA GLY A 45 -16.00 -4.06 17.53
C GLY A 45 -14.78 -4.51 16.77
N ALA A 46 -14.29 -3.75 15.78
CA ALA A 46 -13.00 -4.02 15.17
C ALA A 46 -11.88 -4.02 16.23
N SER A 47 -11.02 -5.04 16.21
CA SER A 47 -9.87 -5.15 17.11
C SER A 47 -9.06 -3.86 17.08
N ARG A 48 -8.95 -3.20 18.23
CA ARG A 48 -8.09 -2.03 18.38
C ARG A 48 -6.66 -2.53 18.58
N ALA A 49 -5.71 -1.96 17.88
CA ALA A 49 -4.30 -2.15 18.21
C ALA A 49 -4.07 -1.58 19.63
N ASP A 50 -3.87 -2.45 20.61
CA ASP A 50 -3.82 -2.09 22.03
C ASP A 50 -2.52 -1.38 22.46
N ASN A 51 -1.52 -1.26 21.58
CA ASN A 51 -0.18 -0.74 21.89
C ASN A 51 0.17 0.53 21.11
N LEU A 52 -0.72 1.53 21.10
CA LEU A 52 -0.41 2.84 20.54
C LEU A 52 0.14 3.78 21.63
N GLU A 53 1.19 3.35 22.34
CA GLU A 53 1.90 4.22 23.29
C GLU A 53 2.32 5.51 22.58
N ARG A 54 1.98 6.68 23.16
CA ARG A 54 2.24 8.04 22.65
C ARG A 54 1.36 8.53 21.49
N LEU A 55 0.43 7.73 20.96
CA LEU A 55 -0.48 8.16 19.90
C LEU A 55 -1.90 8.40 20.45
N ASP A 56 -2.49 9.56 20.12
CA ASP A 56 -3.88 9.89 20.47
C ASP A 56 -4.78 9.66 19.26
N VAL A 57 -5.31 8.44 19.12
CA VAL A 57 -6.14 8.05 17.96
C VAL A 57 -7.63 8.17 18.27
N HIS A 58 -8.34 8.87 17.39
CA HIS A 58 -9.78 9.14 17.51
C HIS A 58 -10.53 8.55 16.32
N SER A 59 -11.48 7.67 16.61
CA SER A 59 -12.36 7.08 15.60
C SER A 59 -13.72 7.79 15.55
N ILE A 60 -14.18 8.17 14.37
CA ILE A 60 -15.46 8.80 14.13
C ILE A 60 -16.44 7.79 13.56
N ILE A 61 -17.62 7.70 14.17
CA ILE A 61 -18.75 6.91 13.67
C ILE A 61 -19.65 7.81 12.83
N LEU A 62 -19.91 7.41 11.58
CA LEU A 62 -20.81 8.11 10.65
C LEU A 62 -22.22 7.53 10.73
N ARG A 63 -23.13 8.27 11.39
CA ARG A 63 -24.54 7.86 11.56
C ARG A 63 -25.32 7.88 10.24
N THR A 64 -24.99 8.81 9.35
CA THR A 64 -25.62 8.99 8.04
C THR A 64 -25.38 7.80 7.10
N ARG A 65 -24.33 7.00 7.32
CA ARG A 65 -24.12 5.74 6.57
C ARG A 65 -25.29 4.75 6.76
N ARG A 66 -25.98 4.80 7.90
CA ARG A 66 -27.14 3.94 8.24
C ARG A 66 -28.45 4.42 7.62
N TRP A 67 -28.50 5.60 6.99
CA TRP A 67 -29.72 6.16 6.38
C TRP A 67 -30.06 5.50 5.04
N ARG A 68 -30.51 4.24 5.09
CA ARG A 68 -30.86 3.44 3.90
C ARG A 68 -32.06 3.97 3.12
N PHE A 69 -32.86 4.88 3.71
CA PHE A 69 -34.00 5.53 3.06
C PHE A 69 -33.58 6.59 2.02
N LEU A 70 -32.32 7.09 2.06
CA LEU A 70 -31.81 8.02 1.09
C LEU A 70 -31.20 7.30 -0.13
N PRO A 71 -31.35 7.87 -1.35
CA PRO A 71 -30.60 7.42 -2.52
C PRO A 71 -29.07 7.41 -2.22
N ARG A 72 -28.38 6.45 -2.82
CA ARG A 72 -26.94 6.21 -2.55
C ARG A 72 -26.10 7.49 -2.63
N VAL A 73 -26.31 8.32 -3.67
CA VAL A 73 -25.55 9.57 -3.87
C VAL A 73 -25.81 10.56 -2.72
N LEU A 74 -27.06 10.81 -2.36
CA LEU A 74 -27.40 11.72 -1.26
C LEU A 74 -26.87 11.22 0.09
N ARG A 75 -26.95 9.92 0.35
CA ARG A 75 -26.38 9.33 1.55
C ARG A 75 -24.87 9.52 1.64
N HIS A 76 -24.13 9.34 0.53
CA HIS A 76 -22.68 9.60 0.51
C HIS A 76 -22.37 11.09 0.74
N SER A 77 -23.13 11.99 0.14
CA SER A 77 -22.97 13.44 0.38
C SER A 77 -23.22 13.81 1.84
N CYS A 78 -24.31 13.31 2.45
CA CYS A 78 -24.56 13.51 3.87
C CYS A 78 -23.45 12.94 4.76
N SER A 79 -22.92 11.76 4.41
CA SER A 79 -21.82 11.15 5.16
C SER A 79 -20.53 11.97 5.05
N LEU A 80 -20.26 12.56 3.90
CA LEU A 80 -19.10 13.44 3.72
C LEU A 80 -19.25 14.73 4.55
N VAL A 81 -20.43 15.34 4.57
CA VAL A 81 -20.70 16.52 5.40
C VAL A 81 -20.55 16.17 6.88
N GLU A 82 -21.17 15.07 7.35
CA GLU A 82 -21.04 14.61 8.73
C GLU A 82 -19.58 14.37 9.13
N LEU A 83 -18.82 13.71 8.26
CA LEU A 83 -17.39 13.46 8.42
C LEU A 83 -16.64 14.79 8.61
N THR A 84 -16.81 15.70 7.66
CA THR A 84 -16.12 17.01 7.66
C THR A 84 -16.42 17.79 8.93
N VAL A 85 -17.68 17.89 9.33
CA VAL A 85 -18.08 18.64 10.53
C VAL A 85 -17.49 18.01 11.81
N LYS A 86 -17.60 16.68 11.97
CA LYS A 86 -17.10 15.99 13.15
C LYS A 86 -15.57 16.07 13.26
N MET A 87 -14.86 15.85 12.15
CA MET A 87 -13.40 15.95 12.10
C MET A 87 -12.94 17.39 12.35
N PHE A 88 -13.57 18.38 11.72
CA PHE A 88 -13.21 19.79 11.92
C PHE A 88 -13.34 20.20 13.39
N TYR A 89 -14.48 19.90 14.02
CA TYR A 89 -14.70 20.21 15.44
C TYR A 89 -13.66 19.57 16.36
N LYS A 90 -13.29 18.31 16.08
CA LYS A 90 -12.26 17.60 16.83
C LYS A 90 -10.87 18.22 16.59
N ALA A 91 -10.52 18.51 15.33
CA ALA A 91 -9.25 19.11 14.94
C ALA A 91 -9.04 20.50 15.61
N VAL A 92 -10.08 21.34 15.65
CA VAL A 92 -10.01 22.65 16.30
C VAL A 92 -9.70 22.52 17.81
N LYS A 93 -10.22 21.48 18.47
CA LYS A 93 -9.92 21.20 19.89
C LYS A 93 -8.47 20.76 20.11
N LEU A 94 -7.90 20.00 19.17
CA LEU A 94 -6.53 19.50 19.24
C LEU A 94 -5.47 20.58 18.91
N LYS A 95 -5.90 21.71 18.30
CA LYS A 95 -5.04 22.86 17.94
C LYS A 95 -3.74 22.41 17.25
N PRO A 96 -3.81 21.72 16.09
CA PRO A 96 -2.62 21.25 15.42
C PRO A 96 -1.75 22.39 14.92
N SER A 97 -0.43 22.19 14.90
CA SER A 97 0.57 23.01 14.22
C SER A 97 0.79 22.51 12.79
N VAL A 98 0.64 21.19 12.60
CA VAL A 98 0.74 20.50 11.31
C VAL A 98 -0.48 19.61 11.12
N VAL A 99 -1.07 19.65 9.94
CA VAL A 99 -2.12 18.72 9.48
C VAL A 99 -1.55 17.87 8.38
N HIS A 100 -1.60 16.55 8.54
CA HIS A 100 -1.20 15.56 7.57
C HIS A 100 -2.46 14.90 7.00
N CYS A 101 -2.76 15.17 5.74
CA CYS A 101 -3.94 14.64 5.05
C CYS A 101 -3.57 13.42 4.22
N ASN A 102 -4.11 12.27 4.61
CA ASN A 102 -3.99 11.03 3.84
C ASN A 102 -5.15 10.95 2.85
N ASP A 103 -4.82 10.96 1.57
CA ASP A 103 -5.72 10.98 0.42
C ASP A 103 -6.46 12.31 0.17
N THR A 104 -6.91 12.47 -1.08
CA THR A 104 -7.61 13.69 -1.55
C THR A 104 -8.93 13.94 -0.81
N LEU A 105 -9.59 12.89 -0.30
CA LEU A 105 -10.92 13.05 0.29
C LEU A 105 -10.92 13.94 1.55
N VAL A 106 -9.85 13.92 2.33
CA VAL A 106 -9.69 14.75 3.54
C VAL A 106 -8.92 16.04 3.28
N LEU A 107 -8.36 16.25 2.09
CA LEU A 107 -7.60 17.44 1.73
C LEU A 107 -8.42 18.75 1.85
N PRO A 108 -9.70 18.82 1.42
CA PRO A 108 -10.52 20.01 1.63
C PRO A 108 -10.66 20.38 3.13
N LEU A 109 -10.81 19.37 3.98
CA LEU A 109 -10.87 19.57 5.43
C LEU A 109 -9.52 20.09 5.98
N GLY A 110 -8.40 19.54 5.52
CA GLY A 110 -7.07 20.02 5.89
C GLY A 110 -6.86 21.49 5.54
N VAL A 111 -7.32 21.90 4.34
CA VAL A 111 -7.28 23.31 3.92
C VAL A 111 -8.18 24.19 4.82
N MET A 112 -9.38 23.74 5.17
CA MET A 112 -10.24 24.47 6.11
C MET A 112 -9.56 24.67 7.46
N ILE A 113 -8.92 23.65 8.02
CA ILE A 113 -8.20 23.72 9.29
C ILE A 113 -7.02 24.70 9.16
N LYS A 114 -6.24 24.62 8.06
CA LYS A 114 -5.14 25.54 7.78
C LYS A 114 -5.59 27.00 7.75
N LEU A 115 -6.66 27.29 7.05
CA LEU A 115 -7.20 28.66 6.94
C LEU A 115 -7.72 29.19 8.29
N PHE A 116 -8.25 28.30 9.14
CA PHE A 116 -8.82 28.68 10.42
C PHE A 116 -7.76 28.79 11.54
N LEU A 117 -6.74 27.91 11.56
CA LEU A 117 -5.75 27.82 12.64
C LEU A 117 -4.32 28.26 12.21
N GLY A 118 -4.07 28.50 10.92
CA GLY A 118 -2.73 28.87 10.43
C GLY A 118 -1.72 27.71 10.40
N THR A 119 -2.21 26.46 10.29
CA THR A 119 -1.35 25.26 10.34
C THR A 119 -0.51 25.06 9.07
N LYS A 120 0.57 24.26 9.16
CA LYS A 120 1.18 23.65 7.98
C LYS A 120 0.32 22.49 7.49
N LEU A 121 0.31 22.27 6.18
CA LEU A 121 -0.50 21.23 5.54
C LEU A 121 0.37 20.32 4.69
N ILE A 122 0.47 19.05 5.08
CA ILE A 122 1.07 17.98 4.29
C ILE A 122 -0.05 17.24 3.57
N TYR A 123 0.13 16.98 2.30
CA TYR A 123 -0.73 16.11 1.52
C TYR A 123 0.03 14.82 1.18
N ASP A 124 -0.42 13.69 1.70
CA ASP A 124 0.10 12.36 1.40
C ASP A 124 -0.82 11.68 0.40
N ALA A 125 -0.35 11.56 -0.83
CA ALA A 125 -1.05 10.89 -1.92
C ALA A 125 -0.55 9.44 -2.00
N HIS A 126 -1.31 8.52 -1.39
CA HIS A 126 -0.98 7.09 -1.34
C HIS A 126 -1.00 6.42 -2.72
N GLU A 127 -1.63 7.05 -3.68
CA GLU A 127 -1.75 6.64 -5.07
C GLU A 127 -1.77 7.90 -5.96
N LEU A 128 -1.80 7.70 -7.28
CA LEU A 128 -2.18 8.81 -8.17
C LEU A 128 -3.70 8.98 -8.12
N GLU A 129 -4.15 9.80 -7.16
CA GLU A 129 -5.52 9.89 -6.68
C GLU A 129 -6.57 10.14 -7.77
N SER A 130 -6.26 11.00 -8.75
CA SER A 130 -7.16 11.31 -9.87
C SER A 130 -7.22 10.24 -10.95
N ASN A 131 -6.32 9.24 -10.90
CA ASN A 131 -6.17 8.16 -11.89
C ASN A 131 -6.13 6.77 -11.26
N ARG A 132 -6.81 6.56 -10.14
CA ARG A 132 -6.88 5.26 -9.45
C ARG A 132 -7.70 4.26 -10.24
N ASN A 133 -7.37 2.99 -10.08
CA ASN A 133 -8.17 1.87 -10.58
C ASN A 133 -9.60 1.90 -9.97
N GLY A 134 -10.60 1.61 -10.80
CA GLY A 134 -12.01 1.64 -10.40
C GLY A 134 -12.64 3.03 -10.30
N LEU A 135 -11.88 4.11 -10.49
CA LEU A 135 -12.41 5.47 -10.49
C LEU A 135 -13.07 5.81 -11.83
N THR A 136 -14.32 6.31 -11.80
CA THR A 136 -14.95 6.78 -13.03
C THR A 136 -14.25 8.02 -13.57
N LYS A 137 -14.27 8.22 -14.90
CA LYS A 137 -13.64 9.40 -15.56
C LYS A 137 -14.12 10.72 -14.95
N MET A 138 -15.40 10.81 -14.57
CA MET A 138 -15.98 12.01 -13.95
C MET A 138 -15.39 12.25 -12.56
N LEU A 139 -15.34 11.21 -11.71
CA LEU A 139 -14.76 11.32 -10.38
C LEU A 139 -13.25 11.64 -10.44
N GLY A 140 -12.51 11.04 -11.37
CA GLY A 140 -11.11 11.36 -11.59
C GLY A 140 -10.88 12.83 -11.94
N LYS A 141 -11.73 13.41 -12.85
CA LYS A 141 -11.68 14.84 -13.16
C LYS A 141 -12.02 15.71 -11.96
N MET A 142 -12.99 15.31 -11.13
CA MET A 142 -13.35 16.04 -9.91
C MET A 142 -12.22 15.98 -8.87
N THR A 143 -11.59 14.83 -8.68
CA THR A 143 -10.42 14.67 -7.81
C THR A 143 -9.30 15.60 -8.26
N LEU A 144 -8.91 15.54 -9.56
CA LEU A 144 -7.88 16.42 -10.12
C LEU A 144 -8.22 17.91 -9.99
N PHE A 145 -9.47 18.28 -10.19
CA PHE A 145 -9.93 19.66 -10.02
C PHE A 145 -9.80 20.11 -8.56
N THR A 146 -10.18 19.24 -7.62
CA THR A 146 -10.03 19.48 -6.17
C THR A 146 -8.57 19.69 -5.82
N GLU A 147 -7.67 18.79 -6.26
CA GLU A 147 -6.23 18.89 -6.04
C GLU A 147 -5.69 20.22 -6.61
N LYS A 148 -6.01 20.58 -7.85
CA LYS A 148 -5.55 21.82 -8.49
C LYS A 148 -5.97 23.08 -7.75
N ILE A 149 -7.23 23.15 -7.29
CA ILE A 149 -7.72 24.34 -6.55
C ILE A 149 -7.06 24.44 -5.18
N LEU A 150 -6.90 23.32 -4.50
CA LEU A 150 -6.40 23.27 -3.14
C LEU A 150 -4.86 23.28 -3.07
N TRP A 151 -4.19 23.05 -4.19
CA TRP A 151 -2.72 22.94 -4.28
C TRP A 151 -1.97 24.12 -3.68
N ARG A 152 -2.47 25.34 -3.87
CA ARG A 152 -1.85 26.54 -3.31
C ARG A 152 -1.73 26.54 -1.79
N PHE A 153 -2.57 25.76 -1.11
CA PHE A 153 -2.56 25.66 0.36
C PHE A 153 -1.70 24.52 0.89
N VAL A 154 -1.30 23.58 0.04
CA VAL A 154 -0.40 22.47 0.41
C VAL A 154 1.00 23.03 0.60
N ASP A 155 1.64 22.72 1.73
CA ASP A 155 3.03 23.11 2.01
C ASP A 155 4.01 22.03 1.55
N ALA A 156 3.67 20.76 1.73
CA ALA A 156 4.47 19.63 1.25
C ALA A 156 3.60 18.48 0.72
N LEU A 157 4.18 17.75 -0.22
CA LEU A 157 3.59 16.54 -0.82
C LEU A 157 4.40 15.30 -0.41
N ILE A 158 3.71 14.24 -0.02
CA ILE A 158 4.28 12.90 0.08
C ILE A 158 3.64 12.03 -0.99
N VAL A 159 4.44 11.20 -1.64
CA VAL A 159 4.01 10.23 -2.66
C VAL A 159 4.73 8.90 -2.48
N VAL A 160 4.26 7.89 -3.17
CA VAL A 160 4.78 6.52 -3.02
C VAL A 160 5.77 6.10 -4.12
N SER A 161 5.95 6.93 -5.16
CA SER A 161 6.85 6.60 -6.26
C SER A 161 7.39 7.83 -7.01
N PRO A 162 8.57 7.73 -7.67
CA PRO A 162 9.15 8.82 -8.46
C PRO A 162 8.26 9.29 -9.62
N SER A 163 7.62 8.36 -10.33
CA SER A 163 6.75 8.72 -11.45
C SER A 163 5.51 9.48 -11.00
N ILE A 164 4.93 9.16 -9.84
CA ILE A 164 3.82 9.91 -9.25
C ILE A 164 4.29 11.32 -8.85
N GLN A 165 5.47 11.46 -8.22
CA GLN A 165 6.05 12.77 -7.88
C GLN A 165 6.21 13.64 -9.12
N LYS A 166 6.81 13.08 -10.18
CA LYS A 166 7.00 13.75 -11.47
C LYS A 166 5.66 14.17 -12.09
N TRP A 167 4.66 13.29 -12.00
CA TRP A 167 3.34 13.58 -12.53
C TRP A 167 2.69 14.78 -11.82
N TYR A 168 2.74 14.84 -10.48
CA TYR A 168 2.23 15.98 -9.70
C TYR A 168 2.95 17.27 -10.07
N THR A 169 4.28 17.25 -10.13
CA THR A 169 5.08 18.42 -10.54
C THR A 169 4.68 18.94 -11.91
N GLN A 170 4.49 18.04 -12.88
CA GLN A 170 4.16 18.44 -14.27
C GLN A 170 2.70 18.86 -14.48
N ASN A 171 1.74 18.25 -13.76
CA ASN A 171 0.31 18.43 -14.04
C ASN A 171 -0.41 19.35 -13.06
N ILE A 172 0.14 19.55 -11.86
CA ILE A 172 -0.47 20.39 -10.82
C ILE A 172 0.45 21.53 -10.41
N GLY A 173 1.73 21.24 -10.15
CA GLY A 173 2.74 22.23 -9.80
C GLY A 173 3.79 21.72 -8.86
N GLU A 174 4.92 22.40 -8.81
CA GLU A 174 6.05 22.06 -7.94
C GLU A 174 5.75 22.34 -6.46
N LYS A 175 6.17 21.45 -5.59
CA LYS A 175 6.10 21.56 -4.12
C LYS A 175 7.33 20.89 -3.50
N VAL A 176 7.64 21.28 -2.27
CA VAL A 176 8.49 20.45 -1.40
C VAL A 176 7.85 19.08 -1.34
N SER A 177 8.56 18.05 -1.76
CA SER A 177 7.98 16.70 -1.86
C SER A 177 8.98 15.62 -1.50
N GLU A 178 8.48 14.54 -0.89
CA GLU A 178 9.28 13.38 -0.52
C GLU A 178 8.60 12.09 -0.97
N ILE A 179 9.42 11.10 -1.34
CA ILE A 179 8.96 9.76 -1.70
C ILE A 179 9.11 8.87 -0.49
N ILE A 180 7.97 8.45 0.08
CA ILE A 180 7.92 7.54 1.23
C ILE A 180 7.28 6.22 0.79
N LEU A 181 8.09 5.17 0.78
CA LEU A 181 7.64 3.82 0.39
C LEU A 181 6.81 3.20 1.51
N ASN A 182 5.81 2.40 1.16
CA ASN A 182 5.10 1.57 2.14
C ASN A 182 5.82 0.24 2.36
N SER A 183 6.97 0.31 3.01
CA SER A 183 7.88 -0.81 3.21
C SER A 183 7.70 -1.49 4.57
N PRO A 184 8.07 -2.78 4.68
CA PRO A 184 8.20 -3.46 5.97
C PRO A 184 9.28 -2.85 6.86
N VAL A 185 9.23 -3.14 8.16
CA VAL A 185 10.30 -2.85 9.12
C VAL A 185 11.35 -3.96 9.10
N LEU A 186 12.62 -3.62 9.38
CA LEU A 186 13.72 -4.60 9.38
C LEU A 186 13.57 -5.69 10.45
N GLU A 187 13.03 -5.34 11.62
CA GLU A 187 12.95 -6.24 12.77
C GLU A 187 11.75 -7.22 12.78
N GLN A 188 10.90 -7.21 11.74
CA GLN A 188 9.75 -8.16 11.66
C GLN A 188 10.18 -9.65 11.50
N ASN A 189 11.43 -9.99 11.74
CA ASN A 189 12.03 -11.31 11.44
C ASN A 189 11.88 -12.36 12.53
N ALA A 190 11.15 -12.12 13.61
CA ALA A 190 10.98 -13.10 14.70
C ALA A 190 9.78 -14.04 14.50
N SER A 191 9.43 -14.38 13.26
CA SER A 191 8.38 -15.37 13.02
C SER A 191 8.92 -16.79 13.16
N THR A 192 8.12 -17.64 13.79
CA THR A 192 8.35 -19.10 13.97
C THR A 192 7.96 -19.93 12.73
N ILE A 193 7.59 -19.28 11.61
CA ILE A 193 7.19 -20.00 10.38
C ILE A 193 8.44 -20.54 9.69
N ASP A 194 8.45 -21.86 9.49
CA ASP A 194 9.55 -22.56 8.84
C ASP A 194 9.60 -22.23 7.34
N GLY A 195 10.82 -22.19 6.78
CA GLY A 195 11.04 -22.03 5.33
C GLY A 195 10.45 -23.15 4.47
N SER A 196 10.00 -24.26 5.05
CA SER A 196 9.25 -25.34 4.39
C SER A 196 7.73 -25.17 4.39
N TYR A 197 7.19 -24.15 5.06
CA TYR A 197 5.77 -24.02 5.38
C TYR A 197 4.83 -24.26 4.20
N LEU A 198 4.93 -23.49 3.09
CA LEU A 198 4.05 -23.66 1.93
C LEU A 198 4.23 -25.03 1.27
N ARG A 199 5.45 -25.56 1.29
CA ARG A 199 5.76 -26.85 0.70
C ARG A 199 5.09 -27.99 1.48
N GLU A 200 5.13 -27.94 2.79
CA GLU A 200 4.48 -28.92 3.64
C GLU A 200 2.96 -28.79 3.62
N TYR A 201 2.46 -27.55 3.71
CA TYR A 201 1.03 -27.26 3.73
C TYR A 201 0.30 -27.80 2.47
N PHE A 202 0.92 -27.68 1.30
CA PHE A 202 0.36 -28.12 0.03
C PHE A 202 0.97 -29.43 -0.49
N SER A 203 1.82 -30.09 0.26
CA SER A 203 2.52 -31.34 -0.15
C SER A 203 3.27 -31.20 -1.48
N ILE A 204 3.95 -30.07 -1.67
CA ILE A 204 4.71 -29.76 -2.90
C ILE A 204 6.03 -30.52 -2.91
N PRO A 205 6.40 -31.23 -4.02
CA PRO A 205 7.65 -31.97 -4.11
C PRO A 205 8.90 -31.08 -3.92
N ASN A 206 9.93 -31.59 -3.25
CA ASN A 206 11.18 -30.85 -2.98
C ASN A 206 11.93 -30.35 -4.25
N GLY A 207 11.71 -30.94 -5.41
CA GLY A 207 12.34 -30.53 -6.67
C GLY A 207 11.62 -29.44 -7.43
N SER A 208 10.38 -29.09 -7.03
CA SER A 208 9.58 -28.07 -7.73
C SER A 208 9.74 -26.70 -7.07
N LYS A 209 9.83 -25.64 -7.88
CA LYS A 209 9.83 -24.25 -7.35
C LYS A 209 8.42 -23.78 -7.03
N ILE A 210 8.30 -22.88 -6.05
CA ILE A 210 7.07 -22.25 -5.63
C ILE A 210 7.06 -20.80 -6.06
N PHE A 211 6.17 -20.43 -6.98
CA PHE A 211 5.84 -19.05 -7.32
C PHE A 211 4.70 -18.57 -6.45
N LEU A 212 4.91 -17.48 -5.73
CA LEU A 212 3.95 -16.98 -4.74
C LEU A 212 3.36 -15.64 -5.19
N TYR A 213 2.04 -15.57 -5.23
CA TYR A 213 1.29 -14.32 -5.36
C TYR A 213 0.70 -13.91 -4.00
N ILE A 214 1.01 -12.69 -3.54
CA ILE A 214 0.47 -12.13 -2.29
C ILE A 214 -0.48 -10.97 -2.59
N GLY A 215 -1.60 -10.91 -1.85
CA GLY A 215 -2.46 -9.73 -1.75
C GLY A 215 -3.88 -9.93 -2.26
N ILE A 216 -4.50 -8.85 -2.75
CA ILE A 216 -5.89 -8.87 -3.20
C ILE A 216 -6.03 -9.74 -4.45
N LEU A 217 -6.88 -10.77 -4.36
CA LEU A 217 -7.23 -11.67 -5.46
C LEU A 217 -8.33 -11.01 -6.31
N GLY A 218 -7.93 -10.09 -7.17
CA GLY A 218 -8.83 -9.26 -7.96
C GLY A 218 -8.30 -8.96 -9.35
N ARG A 219 -9.14 -8.37 -10.19
CA ARG A 219 -8.81 -8.01 -11.57
C ARG A 219 -7.73 -6.93 -11.64
N GLY A 220 -6.97 -6.93 -12.73
CA GLY A 220 -5.89 -5.95 -12.93
C GLY A 220 -4.60 -6.29 -12.16
N ARG A 221 -4.53 -7.46 -11.56
CA ARG A 221 -3.39 -7.94 -10.76
C ARG A 221 -2.56 -9.03 -11.44
N GLY A 222 -2.82 -9.29 -12.75
CA GLY A 222 -2.11 -10.29 -13.54
C GLY A 222 -2.52 -11.74 -13.28
N ILE A 223 -3.51 -11.98 -12.41
CA ILE A 223 -3.92 -13.32 -11.99
C ILE A 223 -4.37 -14.17 -13.17
N GLU A 224 -5.15 -13.58 -14.10
CA GLU A 224 -5.63 -14.29 -15.28
C GLU A 224 -4.49 -14.73 -16.18
N LEU A 225 -3.47 -13.89 -16.39
CA LEU A 225 -2.28 -14.21 -17.19
C LEU A 225 -1.42 -15.29 -16.51
N ILE A 226 -1.24 -15.20 -15.20
CA ILE A 226 -0.50 -16.20 -14.42
C ILE A 226 -1.21 -17.55 -14.52
N ASN A 227 -2.55 -17.60 -14.33
CA ASN A 227 -3.35 -18.81 -14.45
C ASN A 227 -3.20 -19.43 -15.83
N GLU A 228 -3.27 -18.63 -16.88
CA GLU A 228 -3.12 -19.13 -18.25
C GLU A 228 -1.79 -19.86 -18.44
N VAL A 229 -0.69 -19.29 -17.92
CA VAL A 229 0.63 -19.91 -18.02
C VAL A 229 0.72 -21.22 -17.25
N PHE A 230 0.24 -21.26 -16.00
CA PHE A 230 0.31 -22.47 -15.16
C PHE A 230 -0.66 -23.58 -15.56
N THR A 231 -1.72 -23.27 -16.32
CA THR A 231 -2.67 -24.27 -16.82
C THR A 231 -2.29 -24.88 -18.18
N LYS A 232 -1.39 -24.26 -18.93
CA LYS A 232 -0.91 -24.75 -20.26
C LYS A 232 -0.03 -26.01 -20.18
N GLY A 233 0.34 -26.47 -19.01
CA GLY A 233 0.88 -27.82 -18.77
C GLY A 233 2.38 -28.01 -18.94
N ASP A 234 3.14 -27.00 -19.40
CA ASP A 234 4.62 -27.09 -19.56
C ASP A 234 5.40 -26.32 -18.47
N VAL A 235 4.78 -26.12 -17.29
CA VAL A 235 5.39 -25.52 -16.12
C VAL A 235 5.50 -26.59 -15.03
N SER A 236 6.74 -26.87 -14.58
CA SER A 236 7.03 -27.86 -13.53
C SER A 236 6.92 -27.30 -12.12
N SER A 237 6.84 -25.99 -12.01
CA SER A 237 6.69 -25.25 -10.74
C SER A 237 5.26 -25.22 -10.24
N HIS A 238 5.11 -24.92 -8.96
CA HIS A 238 3.82 -24.71 -8.32
C HIS A 238 3.53 -23.23 -8.12
N LEU A 239 2.24 -22.87 -8.28
CA LEU A 239 1.71 -21.54 -8.04
C LEU A 239 0.91 -21.53 -6.74
N VAL A 240 1.22 -20.60 -5.84
CA VAL A 240 0.45 -20.39 -4.62
C VAL A 240 -0.12 -18.97 -4.61
N PHE A 241 -1.42 -18.85 -4.44
CA PHE A 241 -2.10 -17.60 -4.16
C PHE A 241 -2.33 -17.44 -2.67
N LEU A 242 -1.78 -16.39 -2.06
CA LEU A 242 -1.98 -16.03 -0.65
C LEU A 242 -2.78 -14.73 -0.59
N GLY A 243 -4.05 -14.79 -0.14
CA GLY A 243 -4.83 -13.58 -0.02
C GLY A 243 -6.35 -13.76 0.00
N PHE A 244 -7.03 -12.66 -0.27
CA PHE A 244 -8.49 -12.58 -0.31
C PHE A 244 -8.94 -11.70 -1.48
N GLY A 245 -10.20 -11.87 -1.93
CA GLY A 245 -10.75 -11.04 -3.00
C GLY A 245 -11.81 -11.75 -3.82
N GLU A 246 -12.31 -11.02 -4.82
CA GLU A 246 -13.45 -11.50 -5.65
C GLU A 246 -13.14 -12.74 -6.50
N LEU A 247 -11.85 -12.98 -6.82
CA LEU A 247 -11.43 -14.13 -7.62
C LEU A 247 -11.15 -15.39 -6.77
N LYS A 248 -11.22 -15.32 -5.44
CA LYS A 248 -10.81 -16.43 -4.56
C LYS A 248 -11.57 -17.73 -4.87
N GLU A 249 -12.89 -17.67 -4.99
CA GLU A 249 -13.71 -18.86 -5.26
C GLU A 249 -13.34 -19.50 -6.61
N SER A 250 -13.15 -18.69 -7.65
CA SER A 250 -12.75 -19.19 -8.97
C SER A 250 -11.34 -19.79 -8.97
N LEU A 251 -10.44 -19.26 -8.14
CA LEU A 251 -9.10 -19.83 -7.97
C LEU A 251 -9.13 -21.16 -7.20
N ILE A 252 -10.01 -21.31 -6.21
CA ILE A 252 -10.24 -22.60 -5.53
C ILE A 252 -10.78 -23.63 -6.51
N GLU A 253 -11.73 -23.25 -7.37
CA GLU A 253 -12.22 -24.18 -8.42
C GLU A 253 -11.11 -24.56 -9.41
N LEU A 254 -10.19 -23.63 -9.73
CA LEU A 254 -9.06 -23.90 -10.60
C LEU A 254 -8.04 -24.84 -9.93
N SER A 255 -7.74 -24.64 -8.66
CA SER A 255 -6.82 -25.49 -7.89
C SER A 255 -7.30 -26.94 -7.78
N ASN A 256 -8.61 -27.17 -7.76
CA ASN A 256 -9.17 -28.53 -7.78
C ASN A 256 -8.96 -29.28 -9.12
N LYS A 257 -8.67 -28.55 -10.21
CA LYS A 257 -8.44 -29.10 -11.56
C LYS A 257 -6.96 -29.21 -11.92
N HIS A 258 -6.10 -28.45 -11.26
CA HIS A 258 -4.68 -28.35 -11.58
C HIS A 258 -3.84 -28.57 -10.32
N PHE A 259 -3.09 -29.68 -10.30
CA PHE A 259 -2.30 -30.11 -9.13
C PHE A 259 -1.19 -29.13 -8.73
N ASN A 260 -0.79 -28.26 -9.64
CA ASN A 260 0.28 -27.27 -9.47
C ASN A 260 -0.23 -25.85 -9.11
N ILE A 261 -1.54 -25.69 -8.85
CA ILE A 261 -2.14 -24.41 -8.45
C ILE A 261 -2.78 -24.56 -7.08
N HIS A 262 -2.45 -23.65 -6.15
CA HIS A 262 -2.87 -23.70 -4.76
C HIS A 262 -3.42 -22.35 -4.30
N VAL A 263 -4.34 -22.36 -3.33
CA VAL A 263 -4.92 -21.15 -2.74
C VAL A 263 -4.82 -21.23 -1.23
N HIS A 264 -4.13 -20.28 -0.64
CA HIS A 264 -4.01 -20.10 0.81
C HIS A 264 -4.88 -18.93 1.26
N ASP A 265 -5.46 -19.02 2.43
CA ASP A 265 -6.15 -17.90 3.06
C ASP A 265 -5.20 -16.74 3.36
N ALA A 266 -5.74 -15.53 3.46
CA ALA A 266 -4.94 -14.40 3.91
C ALA A 266 -4.46 -14.65 5.36
N VAL A 267 -3.22 -14.27 5.61
CA VAL A 267 -2.61 -14.27 6.96
C VAL A 267 -2.55 -12.83 7.51
N PRO A 268 -2.39 -12.65 8.83
CA PRO A 268 -2.10 -11.34 9.40
C PRO A 268 -0.90 -10.67 8.72
N HIS A 269 -0.92 -9.34 8.61
CA HIS A 269 0.11 -8.60 7.87
C HIS A 269 1.54 -8.86 8.39
N GLU A 270 1.69 -9.04 9.70
CA GLU A 270 2.94 -9.36 10.37
C GLU A 270 3.52 -10.73 10.00
N GLU A 271 2.69 -11.65 9.52
CA GLU A 271 3.10 -13.00 9.12
C GLU A 271 3.45 -13.11 7.63
N VAL A 272 3.04 -12.13 6.80
CA VAL A 272 3.17 -12.18 5.34
C VAL A 272 4.60 -12.44 4.89
N VAL A 273 5.57 -11.67 5.42
CA VAL A 273 6.99 -11.83 5.08
C VAL A 273 7.50 -13.22 5.44
N SER A 274 7.07 -13.75 6.58
CA SER A 274 7.50 -15.06 7.05
C SER A 274 6.95 -16.22 6.24
N VAL A 275 5.66 -16.15 5.87
CA VAL A 275 5.07 -17.12 4.94
C VAL A 275 5.75 -17.04 3.58
N ALA A 276 6.02 -15.84 3.08
CA ALA A 276 6.66 -15.66 1.78
C ALA A 276 8.09 -16.21 1.71
N LYS A 277 8.84 -16.25 2.82
CA LYS A 277 10.16 -16.91 2.91
C LYS A 277 10.13 -18.41 2.55
N SER A 278 8.97 -19.06 2.62
CA SER A 278 8.80 -20.46 2.24
C SER A 278 8.54 -20.69 0.75
N ALA A 279 8.52 -19.62 -0.06
CA ALA A 279 8.43 -19.68 -1.52
C ALA A 279 9.80 -19.44 -2.17
N ASP A 280 9.88 -19.69 -3.48
CA ASP A 280 11.12 -19.53 -4.26
C ASP A 280 11.13 -18.22 -5.07
N VAL A 281 9.97 -17.76 -5.58
CA VAL A 281 9.85 -16.55 -6.41
C VAL A 281 8.54 -15.83 -6.10
N GLY A 282 8.61 -14.51 -5.88
CA GLY A 282 7.44 -13.65 -5.71
C GLY A 282 6.87 -13.14 -7.04
N LEU A 283 5.55 -13.08 -7.19
CA LEU A 283 4.88 -12.59 -8.39
C LEU A 283 4.29 -11.19 -8.17
N CYS A 284 4.84 -10.20 -8.87
CA CYS A 284 4.41 -8.81 -8.83
C CYS A 284 3.98 -8.31 -10.21
N LEU A 285 3.00 -8.99 -10.84
CA LEU A 285 2.52 -8.75 -12.21
C LEU A 285 1.30 -7.83 -12.22
N ILE A 286 1.51 -6.56 -11.91
CA ILE A 286 0.46 -5.52 -11.93
C ILE A 286 0.14 -5.16 -13.38
N GLN A 287 -1.16 -5.10 -13.76
CA GLN A 287 -1.59 -4.72 -15.10
C GLN A 287 -1.79 -3.21 -15.22
N ASN A 288 -1.54 -2.66 -16.40
CA ASN A 288 -1.75 -1.25 -16.71
C ASN A 288 -3.25 -0.95 -16.94
N VAL A 289 -4.04 -1.01 -15.87
CA VAL A 289 -5.48 -0.70 -15.91
C VAL A 289 -5.78 0.75 -15.53
N SER A 290 -4.83 1.42 -14.89
CA SER A 290 -4.87 2.84 -14.57
C SER A 290 -3.46 3.42 -14.55
N LEU A 291 -3.35 4.76 -14.65
CA LEU A 291 -2.05 5.42 -14.56
C LEU A 291 -1.44 5.27 -13.16
N SER A 292 -2.29 5.14 -12.13
CA SER A 292 -1.83 4.84 -10.77
C SER A 292 -1.17 3.45 -10.69
N ASP A 293 -1.77 2.44 -11.32
CA ASP A 293 -1.17 1.10 -11.38
C ASP A 293 0.14 1.10 -12.20
N TYR A 294 0.21 1.88 -13.29
CA TYR A 294 1.41 1.98 -14.13
C TYR A 294 2.61 2.66 -13.43
N TYR A 295 2.33 3.59 -12.50
CA TYR A 295 3.34 4.33 -11.72
C TYR A 295 3.48 3.84 -10.29
N CYS A 296 2.89 2.70 -9.94
CA CYS A 296 2.94 2.18 -8.57
C CYS A 296 4.29 1.57 -8.20
N LEU A 297 4.56 1.58 -6.90
CA LEU A 297 5.51 0.68 -6.22
C LEU A 297 4.70 -0.12 -5.19
N PRO A 298 4.21 -1.32 -5.54
CA PRO A 298 3.28 -2.05 -4.70
C PRO A 298 3.97 -2.72 -3.50
N ASN A 299 3.26 -2.80 -2.37
CA ASN A 299 3.78 -3.36 -1.12
C ASN A 299 4.40 -4.75 -1.28
N LYS A 300 3.76 -5.62 -2.08
CA LYS A 300 4.23 -6.99 -2.32
C LYS A 300 5.66 -7.06 -2.89
N LEU A 301 6.10 -6.03 -3.65
CA LEU A 301 7.48 -5.96 -4.14
C LEU A 301 8.46 -5.91 -2.96
N PHE A 302 8.15 -5.12 -1.95
CA PHE A 302 8.96 -4.99 -0.75
C PHE A 302 8.80 -6.20 0.17
N GLU A 303 7.59 -6.75 0.30
CA GLU A 303 7.33 -7.97 1.07
C GLU A 303 8.18 -9.14 0.55
N TYR A 304 8.30 -9.34 -0.76
CA TYR A 304 9.19 -10.35 -1.35
C TYR A 304 10.68 -10.02 -1.12
N CYS A 305 11.07 -8.75 -1.25
CA CYS A 305 12.42 -8.33 -0.94
C CYS A 305 12.81 -8.69 0.51
N PHE A 306 11.93 -8.40 1.49
CA PHE A 306 12.14 -8.70 2.90
C PHE A 306 11.99 -10.19 3.25
N SER A 307 11.34 -10.95 2.38
CA SER A 307 11.34 -12.41 2.43
C SER A 307 12.59 -13.04 1.83
N GLU A 308 13.51 -12.22 1.31
CA GLU A 308 14.76 -12.62 0.66
C GLU A 308 14.56 -13.53 -0.56
N ILE A 309 13.38 -13.45 -1.21
CA ILE A 309 13.09 -14.17 -2.45
C ILE A 309 13.09 -13.22 -3.66
N PRO A 310 13.62 -13.65 -4.81
CA PRO A 310 13.57 -12.85 -6.03
C PRO A 310 12.14 -12.67 -6.52
N VAL A 311 11.93 -11.61 -7.32
CA VAL A 311 10.62 -11.31 -7.89
C VAL A 311 10.59 -11.49 -9.40
N LEU A 312 9.43 -11.91 -9.92
CA LEU A 312 9.04 -11.71 -11.31
C LEU A 312 8.00 -10.58 -11.33
N ALA A 313 8.34 -9.45 -11.96
CA ALA A 313 7.56 -8.23 -11.87
C ALA A 313 7.20 -7.65 -13.26
N SER A 314 6.17 -6.80 -13.31
CA SER A 314 5.80 -6.04 -14.50
C SER A 314 6.92 -5.08 -14.89
N ASN A 315 7.21 -4.95 -16.20
CA ASN A 315 8.17 -4.00 -16.72
C ASN A 315 7.60 -2.57 -16.76
N PHE A 316 7.20 -2.07 -15.58
CA PHE A 316 6.73 -0.70 -15.40
C PHE A 316 7.83 0.23 -14.88
N PRO A 317 7.78 1.55 -15.16
CA PRO A 317 8.90 2.46 -14.95
C PRO A 317 9.53 2.38 -13.55
N ASP A 318 8.73 2.52 -12.50
CA ASP A 318 9.26 2.54 -11.13
C ASP A 318 9.56 1.14 -10.61
N ILE A 319 8.72 0.15 -10.96
CA ILE A 319 8.95 -1.26 -10.60
C ILE A 319 10.27 -1.74 -11.21
N SER A 320 10.47 -1.56 -12.54
CA SER A 320 11.68 -2.03 -13.22
C SER A 320 12.93 -1.29 -12.74
N THR A 321 12.81 0.00 -12.40
CA THR A 321 13.91 0.76 -11.82
C THR A 321 14.35 0.17 -10.48
N VAL A 322 13.42 -0.10 -9.58
CA VAL A 322 13.72 -0.69 -8.25
C VAL A 322 14.26 -2.12 -8.39
N VAL A 323 13.60 -2.96 -9.22
CA VAL A 323 14.02 -4.34 -9.43
C VAL A 323 15.45 -4.41 -9.99
N ASN A 324 15.80 -3.58 -10.96
CA ASN A 324 17.12 -3.57 -11.59
C ASN A 324 18.18 -2.93 -10.67
N GLN A 325 17.86 -1.79 -10.02
CA GLN A 325 18.80 -1.08 -9.14
C GLN A 325 19.26 -1.95 -7.98
N TYR A 326 18.36 -2.71 -7.39
CA TYR A 326 18.64 -3.53 -6.21
C TYR A 326 18.79 -5.02 -6.53
N SER A 327 18.79 -5.40 -7.83
CA SER A 327 18.92 -6.80 -8.28
C SER A 327 17.88 -7.73 -7.63
N LEU A 328 16.63 -7.25 -7.49
CA LEU A 328 15.59 -7.99 -6.78
C LEU A 328 15.02 -9.16 -7.58
N GLY A 329 15.33 -9.29 -8.87
CA GLY A 329 14.77 -10.36 -9.70
C GLY A 329 14.73 -10.00 -11.18
N LYS A 330 13.61 -10.29 -11.85
CA LYS A 330 13.41 -10.03 -13.29
C LYS A 330 12.10 -9.29 -13.55
N CYS A 331 12.09 -8.46 -14.59
CA CYS A 331 10.88 -7.87 -15.15
C CYS A 331 10.51 -8.53 -16.47
N CYS A 332 9.22 -8.62 -16.77
CA CYS A 332 8.71 -9.08 -18.06
C CYS A 332 7.53 -8.23 -18.54
N GLU A 333 7.21 -8.33 -19.83
CA GLU A 333 5.99 -7.77 -20.39
C GLU A 333 4.77 -8.56 -19.92
N LEU A 334 3.60 -7.93 -19.93
CA LEU A 334 2.36 -8.50 -19.40
C LEU A 334 1.57 -9.23 -20.50
N ASP A 335 2.18 -10.23 -21.06
CA ASP A 335 1.55 -11.22 -21.94
C ASP A 335 1.94 -12.64 -21.50
N SER A 336 1.14 -13.62 -21.88
CA SER A 336 1.33 -15.02 -21.43
C SER A 336 2.66 -15.60 -21.86
N ASP A 337 3.16 -15.24 -23.07
CA ASP A 337 4.41 -15.79 -23.61
C ASP A 337 5.61 -15.20 -22.86
N SER A 338 5.65 -13.88 -22.63
CA SER A 338 6.71 -13.23 -21.85
C SER A 338 6.76 -13.74 -20.41
N ILE A 339 5.60 -13.91 -19.76
CA ILE A 339 5.50 -14.47 -18.40
C ILE A 339 5.97 -15.93 -18.41
N TYR A 340 5.54 -16.74 -19.38
CA TYR A 340 5.96 -18.13 -19.51
C TYR A 340 7.49 -18.25 -19.63
N HIS A 341 8.10 -17.50 -20.54
CA HIS A 341 9.57 -17.53 -20.70
C HIS A 341 10.32 -17.08 -19.45
N ALA A 342 9.78 -16.09 -18.74
CA ALA A 342 10.37 -15.63 -17.47
C ALA A 342 10.28 -16.70 -16.37
N ILE A 343 9.14 -17.41 -16.25
CA ILE A 343 8.95 -18.53 -15.31
C ILE A 343 9.93 -19.66 -15.66
N LYS A 344 10.01 -20.07 -16.95
CA LYS A 344 10.97 -21.08 -17.40
C LYS A 344 12.41 -20.70 -17.07
N ALA A 345 12.79 -19.43 -17.28
CA ALA A 345 14.12 -18.94 -16.92
C ALA A 345 14.42 -19.06 -15.41
N PHE A 346 13.41 -18.89 -14.54
CA PHE A 346 13.56 -19.16 -13.10
C PHE A 346 13.62 -20.67 -12.82
N GLU A 347 12.84 -21.50 -13.52
CA GLU A 347 12.89 -22.97 -13.36
C GLU A 347 14.27 -23.55 -13.65
N GLU A 348 14.95 -23.04 -14.67
CA GLU A 348 16.27 -23.47 -15.12
C GLU A 348 17.43 -23.00 -14.21
N MET A 349 17.19 -22.08 -13.27
CA MET A 349 18.21 -21.62 -12.34
C MET A 349 18.50 -22.67 -11.26
N ASP A 350 19.72 -23.15 -11.16
CA ASP A 350 20.18 -24.01 -10.05
C ASP A 350 20.17 -23.24 -8.72
N THR A 351 20.53 -21.94 -8.77
CA THR A 351 20.58 -21.05 -7.61
C THR A 351 19.82 -19.75 -7.94
N LEU A 352 18.88 -19.39 -7.06
CA LEU A 352 18.12 -18.15 -7.18
C LEU A 352 18.96 -16.95 -6.72
N PRO A 353 18.76 -15.74 -7.30
CA PRO A 353 19.41 -14.51 -6.85
C PRO A 353 19.12 -14.26 -5.35
N LYS A 354 20.15 -13.86 -4.61
CA LYS A 354 19.99 -13.43 -3.20
C LYS A 354 19.83 -11.92 -3.14
N ILE A 355 18.97 -11.49 -2.25
CA ILE A 355 18.76 -10.06 -1.99
C ILE A 355 19.91 -9.52 -1.13
N ASP A 356 20.48 -8.40 -1.53
CA ASP A 356 21.59 -7.76 -0.83
C ASP A 356 21.08 -7.09 0.47
N ALA A 357 21.85 -7.18 1.55
CA ALA A 357 21.54 -6.53 2.83
C ALA A 357 21.41 -5.01 2.71
N ASN A 358 22.18 -4.36 1.80
CA ASN A 358 22.05 -2.95 1.52
C ASN A 358 20.70 -2.61 0.87
N ALA A 359 20.20 -3.47 -0.03
CA ALA A 359 18.86 -3.32 -0.61
C ALA A 359 17.78 -3.40 0.47
N LEU A 360 17.88 -4.35 1.39
CA LEU A 360 16.96 -4.47 2.52
C LEU A 360 16.95 -3.19 3.36
N TYR A 361 18.13 -2.63 3.66
CA TYR A 361 18.20 -1.39 4.45
C TYR A 361 17.62 -0.18 3.71
N GLU A 362 18.01 0.07 2.45
CA GLU A 362 17.56 1.23 1.69
C GLU A 362 16.06 1.20 1.38
N LEU A 363 15.49 0.01 1.22
CA LEU A 363 14.07 -0.20 0.99
C LEU A 363 13.26 -0.36 2.29
N SER A 364 13.89 -0.36 3.47
CA SER A 364 13.24 -0.55 4.77
C SER A 364 12.40 0.67 5.20
N TRP A 365 11.50 0.44 6.14
CA TRP A 365 10.76 1.51 6.79
C TRP A 365 11.73 2.46 7.54
N GLU A 366 12.78 1.96 8.16
CA GLU A 366 13.79 2.75 8.88
C GLU A 366 14.50 3.77 7.96
N ALA A 367 14.68 3.43 6.69
CA ALA A 367 15.19 4.37 5.70
C ALA A 367 14.13 5.41 5.30
N GLN A 368 12.85 5.03 5.23
CA GLN A 368 11.75 5.94 4.94
C GLN A 368 11.50 6.90 6.12
N GLU A 369 11.61 6.44 7.37
CA GLU A 369 11.51 7.29 8.56
C GLU A 369 12.46 8.49 8.50
N LYS A 370 13.70 8.27 8.08
CA LYS A 370 14.70 9.37 7.95
C LYS A 370 14.25 10.44 6.96
N LYS A 371 13.61 10.04 5.86
CA LYS A 371 13.07 10.96 4.86
C LYS A 371 11.87 11.73 5.42
N LEU A 372 10.98 11.04 6.11
CA LEU A 372 9.80 11.64 6.74
C LEU A 372 10.22 12.66 7.81
N VAL A 373 11.14 12.30 8.70
CA VAL A 373 11.70 13.20 9.72
C VAL A 373 12.28 14.45 9.08
N LYS A 374 13.14 14.31 8.05
CA LYS A 374 13.73 15.41 7.31
C LYS A 374 12.68 16.34 6.71
N LEU A 375 11.61 15.80 6.13
CA LEU A 375 10.50 16.60 5.60
C LEU A 375 9.83 17.43 6.69
N TYR A 376 9.56 16.84 7.84
CA TYR A 376 8.96 17.54 8.98
C TYR A 376 9.89 18.63 9.54
N GLU A 377 11.19 18.37 9.64
CA GLU A 377 12.17 19.37 10.10
C GLU A 377 12.29 20.57 9.16
N GLN A 378 12.08 20.36 7.86
CA GLN A 378 12.08 21.46 6.87
C GLN A 378 10.79 22.32 6.93
N LEU A 379 9.69 21.78 7.44
CA LEU A 379 8.40 22.46 7.46
C LEU A 379 8.16 23.25 8.75
N ILE A 380 8.77 22.85 9.85
CA ILE A 380 8.53 23.34 11.21
C ILE A 380 9.74 24.14 11.70
#